data_b3732916c6b242f2fdb8d560da8072ed
#
_entry.id   b3732916c6b242f2fdb8d560da8072ed
#
_cell.length_a   1.000
_cell.length_b   1.000
_cell.length_c   1.000
_cell.angle_alpha   90.00
_cell.angle_beta   90.00
_cell.angle_gamma   90.00
#
_symmetry.space_group_name_H-M   'P 1'
#
loop_
_entity.id
_entity.type
_entity.pdbx_description
1 polymer ?
#
loop_
_entity_poly.entity_id
_entity_poly.type
_entity_poly.pdbx_seq_one_letter_code
_entity_poly.pdbx_strand_id
1 'polypeptide(L)'
;EKPSTPETTKKTGIVNVSSSLNVRSEASTSSKVIGSLSGNSKVTIVGEEGEFYKIEYKGSHGYVAKEYVKDVTEINNSNQGTQTPEKPSTPETTKKTGIVNVSSSLNVRSEASTSSEVIGSLSGNSKVIIIGEEGAFYKIEYNGSHGYVAKEYIKDIKDEIVTEPEKPSNPENSKKTGVVTASKGLNVRKEANTSSQIVGILNSGESVEIIGEENGFYKITYKGQEAYASKKYIDIFDGNSNVNPGLDIENASKTNYGVSLNEYIKLQQRNNPSNYSYSEFEKYINPAKATNKLQFLRIDKFRSVNVSGLSSRLSNKGVLTGQGQAFVNAARAFNIDPLYLVAQCLHETGNGTSKLAKGVTITEIADENRPIYNGNGQLVGYHMIPLSKPVTVYNLFGIGAKDNSSVFPNRALILGTTYAYNRGWTSIENAIKGAAEFVSLNYVHSSRYGQNTLYKMRYNQNVSNIWHQYATTPWYASSIADIMSSYQDLYLENNFTFDVPVFAE
;
A
#
# COMPACT_ATOMS: atom_id res chain seq x y z
N GLU A 1 -5.70 -2.01 62.67
CA GLU A 1 -6.15 -1.03 61.67
C GLU A 1 -4.90 -0.45 61.00
N LYS A 2 -4.80 -0.62 59.68
CA LYS A 2 -3.72 -0.08 58.87
C LYS A 2 -4.18 1.28 58.33
N PRO A 3 -3.42 2.38 58.41
CA PRO A 3 -3.87 3.68 57.93
C PRO A 3 -4.00 3.68 56.41
N SER A 4 -5.14 4.12 55.92
CA SER A 4 -5.42 4.34 54.50
C SER A 4 -4.59 5.53 53.99
N THR A 5 -3.82 5.28 52.92
CA THR A 5 -3.12 6.31 52.14
C THR A 5 -4.14 7.25 51.48
N PRO A 6 -4.01 8.57 51.53
CA PRO A 6 -4.93 9.48 50.85
C PRO A 6 -4.83 9.31 49.33
N GLU A 7 -5.96 9.14 48.65
CA GLU A 7 -6.05 9.19 47.18
C GLU A 7 -5.62 10.60 46.71
N THR A 8 -4.51 10.66 45.98
CA THR A 8 -4.06 11.89 45.33
C THR A 8 -4.92 12.16 44.10
N THR A 9 -5.80 13.15 44.18
CA THR A 9 -6.56 13.68 43.05
C THR A 9 -5.61 14.15 41.97
N LYS A 10 -5.66 13.59 40.77
CA LYS A 10 -4.87 14.06 39.62
C LYS A 10 -5.42 15.39 39.11
N LYS A 11 -4.53 16.34 38.75
CA LYS A 11 -4.88 17.63 38.16
C LYS A 11 -4.24 17.76 36.77
N THR A 12 -4.73 18.65 35.94
CA THR A 12 -4.06 19.05 34.69
C THR A 12 -3.70 20.51 34.74
N GLY A 13 -2.60 20.90 34.06
CA GLY A 13 -2.18 22.30 33.92
C GLY A 13 -1.52 22.55 32.57
N ILE A 14 -1.35 23.81 32.21
CA ILE A 14 -0.74 24.27 30.96
C ILE A 14 0.57 25.00 31.27
N VAL A 15 1.66 24.60 30.59
CA VAL A 15 2.98 25.25 30.70
C VAL A 15 2.91 26.67 30.13
N ASN A 16 3.25 27.68 30.93
CA ASN A 16 3.15 29.11 30.59
C ASN A 16 4.53 29.76 30.47
N VAL A 17 5.25 29.41 29.41
CA VAL A 17 6.54 30.01 29.04
C VAL A 17 6.59 30.26 27.53
N SER A 18 7.43 31.20 27.10
CA SER A 18 7.60 31.54 25.69
C SER A 18 8.52 30.56 24.91
N SER A 19 9.37 29.81 25.62
CA SER A 19 10.31 28.88 25.01
C SER A 19 10.14 27.44 25.54
N SER A 20 10.83 27.11 26.63
CA SER A 20 10.74 25.80 27.26
C SER A 20 10.91 25.86 28.77
N LEU A 21 10.21 24.97 29.48
CA LEU A 21 10.27 24.79 30.93
C LEU A 21 11.08 23.55 31.27
N ASN A 22 12.10 23.68 32.09
CA ASN A 22 12.90 22.55 32.55
C ASN A 22 12.07 21.60 33.42
N VAL A 23 12.18 20.30 33.12
CA VAL A 23 11.71 19.22 34.00
C VAL A 23 12.89 18.70 34.81
N ARG A 24 12.73 18.62 36.13
CA ARG A 24 13.78 18.28 37.07
C ARG A 24 13.54 16.97 37.79
N SER A 25 14.63 16.36 38.29
CA SER A 25 14.55 15.08 38.99
C SER A 25 13.94 15.18 40.39
N GLU A 26 13.97 16.38 41.02
CA GLU A 26 13.49 16.65 42.37
C GLU A 26 12.87 18.05 42.44
N ALA A 27 12.09 18.33 43.48
CA ALA A 27 11.41 19.62 43.71
C ALA A 27 12.39 20.74 44.12
N SER A 28 13.40 20.99 43.31
CA SER A 28 14.43 22.01 43.56
C SER A 28 15.01 22.59 42.29
N THR A 29 15.29 23.89 42.27
CA THR A 29 15.95 24.58 41.15
C THR A 29 17.40 24.15 40.95
N SER A 30 18.04 23.56 41.96
CA SER A 30 19.40 23.02 41.90
C SER A 30 19.46 21.54 41.47
N SER A 31 18.32 20.84 41.39
CA SER A 31 18.29 19.44 41.00
C SER A 31 18.54 19.26 39.50
N LYS A 32 18.94 18.03 39.12
CA LYS A 32 19.28 17.69 37.75
C LYS A 32 18.11 17.93 36.81
N VAL A 33 18.36 18.60 35.69
CA VAL A 33 17.40 18.71 34.58
C VAL A 33 17.35 17.38 33.81
N ILE A 34 16.17 16.75 33.81
CA ILE A 34 15.93 15.44 33.14
C ILE A 34 15.22 15.60 31.79
N GLY A 35 14.87 16.84 31.44
CA GLY A 35 14.28 17.20 30.14
C GLY A 35 13.60 18.55 30.16
N SER A 36 12.80 18.85 29.15
CA SER A 36 12.07 20.11 29.05
C SER A 36 10.69 19.93 28.42
N LEU A 37 9.80 20.89 28.67
CA LEU A 37 8.45 21.00 28.12
C LEU A 37 8.34 22.32 27.34
N SER A 38 7.77 22.28 26.16
CA SER A 38 7.51 23.48 25.36
C SER A 38 6.39 24.34 25.99
N GLY A 39 6.42 25.64 25.76
CA GLY A 39 5.31 26.52 26.12
C GLY A 39 3.98 25.99 25.56
N ASN A 40 2.90 26.18 26.30
CA ASN A 40 1.55 25.68 26.05
C ASN A 40 1.38 24.16 26.10
N SER A 41 2.40 23.38 26.50
CA SER A 41 2.24 21.93 26.73
C SER A 41 1.29 21.68 27.91
N LYS A 42 0.39 20.70 27.76
CA LYS A 42 -0.45 20.19 28.84
C LYS A 42 0.35 19.23 29.71
N VAL A 43 0.26 19.33 31.01
CA VAL A 43 0.90 18.45 32.01
C VAL A 43 -0.14 17.80 32.92
N THR A 44 0.10 16.53 33.29
CA THR A 44 -0.68 15.85 34.32
C THR A 44 0.06 15.97 35.63
N ILE A 45 -0.57 16.64 36.60
CA ILE A 45 -0.05 16.85 37.94
C ILE A 45 -0.53 15.71 38.83
N VAL A 46 0.40 15.00 39.42
CA VAL A 46 0.15 13.84 40.30
C VAL A 46 0.52 14.12 41.75
N GLY A 47 1.00 15.34 42.05
CA GLY A 47 1.35 15.79 43.39
C GLY A 47 1.95 17.17 43.38
N GLU A 48 2.20 17.69 44.58
CA GLU A 48 2.81 19.00 44.82
C GLU A 48 3.88 18.87 45.91
N GLU A 49 5.03 19.51 45.70
CA GLU A 49 6.11 19.54 46.71
C GLU A 49 6.78 20.91 46.69
N GLY A 50 6.59 21.66 47.76
CA GLY A 50 7.04 23.05 47.84
C GLY A 50 6.49 23.91 46.70
N GLU A 51 7.37 24.62 46.01
CA GLU A 51 7.05 25.47 44.85
C GLU A 51 7.01 24.70 43.53
N PHE A 52 6.93 23.34 43.57
CA PHE A 52 6.95 22.50 42.39
C PHE A 52 5.68 21.65 42.28
N TYR A 53 5.24 21.44 41.05
CA TYR A 53 4.32 20.35 40.69
C TYR A 53 5.11 19.11 40.34
N LYS A 54 4.72 17.96 40.92
CA LYS A 54 5.13 16.65 40.48
C LYS A 54 4.25 16.25 39.32
N ILE A 55 4.83 16.01 38.15
CA ILE A 55 4.12 15.72 36.91
C ILE A 55 4.48 14.32 36.37
N GLU A 56 3.57 13.73 35.61
CA GLU A 56 3.90 12.57 34.79
C GLU A 56 4.84 13.01 33.66
N TYR A 57 6.01 12.37 33.54
CA TYR A 57 7.01 12.69 32.53
C TYR A 57 7.74 11.45 32.02
N LYS A 58 7.62 11.13 30.70
CA LYS A 58 8.29 10.00 30.01
C LYS A 58 8.18 8.65 30.73
N GLY A 59 6.96 8.31 31.19
CA GLY A 59 6.69 7.03 31.88
C GLY A 59 7.16 6.96 33.33
N SER A 60 7.66 8.08 33.89
CA SER A 60 8.05 8.27 35.28
C SER A 60 7.49 9.62 35.81
N HIS A 61 8.16 10.23 36.76
CA HIS A 61 7.80 11.52 37.30
C HIS A 61 8.93 12.52 37.12
N GLY A 62 8.56 13.80 37.02
CA GLY A 62 9.48 14.92 37.05
C GLY A 62 8.86 16.10 37.80
N TYR A 63 9.63 17.15 38.05
CA TYR A 63 9.19 18.32 38.77
C TYR A 63 9.33 19.58 37.92
N VAL A 64 8.29 20.41 37.92
CA VAL A 64 8.26 21.72 37.24
C VAL A 64 7.83 22.81 38.23
N ALA A 65 8.41 24.00 38.14
CA ALA A 65 8.05 25.08 39.03
C ALA A 65 6.60 25.55 38.77
N LYS A 66 5.83 25.73 39.85
CA LYS A 66 4.41 26.09 39.83
C LYS A 66 4.13 27.37 39.07
N GLU A 67 5.00 28.37 39.21
CA GLU A 67 4.88 29.69 38.60
C GLU A 67 4.79 29.67 37.06
N TYR A 68 5.29 28.58 36.45
CA TYR A 68 5.26 28.37 34.99
C TYR A 68 4.17 27.41 34.52
N VAL A 69 3.16 27.12 35.38
CA VAL A 69 2.01 26.28 35.01
C VAL A 69 0.73 27.02 35.35
N LYS A 70 -0.11 27.26 34.36
CA LYS A 70 -1.41 27.91 34.49
C LYS A 70 -2.58 26.96 34.26
N ASP A 71 -3.81 27.43 34.47
CA ASP A 71 -5.06 26.71 34.17
C ASP A 71 -5.12 25.31 34.84
N VAL A 72 -4.69 25.26 36.12
CA VAL A 72 -4.69 24.01 36.88
C VAL A 72 -6.11 23.65 37.29
N THR A 73 -6.59 22.48 36.81
CA THR A 73 -7.95 21.96 37.08
C THR A 73 -7.90 20.52 37.58
N GLU A 74 -8.81 20.16 38.50
CA GLU A 74 -8.94 18.79 39.02
C GLU A 74 -9.60 17.88 37.99
N ILE A 75 -9.13 16.63 37.93
CA ILE A 75 -9.77 15.58 37.11
C ILE A 75 -10.79 14.91 38.03
N ASN A 76 -12.05 15.34 37.98
CA ASN A 76 -13.12 14.72 38.74
C ASN A 76 -13.51 13.37 38.15
N ASN A 77 -13.18 12.28 38.85
CA ASN A 77 -13.75 10.94 38.65
C ASN A 77 -14.96 10.76 39.57
N SER A 78 -16.11 11.31 39.22
CA SER A 78 -17.37 11.02 39.91
C SER A 78 -18.41 10.61 38.87
N ASN A 79 -18.59 9.30 38.72
CA ASN A 79 -19.90 8.73 38.38
C ASN A 79 -19.96 7.25 38.83
N GLN A 80 -20.49 7.03 40.04
CA GLN A 80 -21.23 5.82 40.37
C GLN A 80 -22.70 6.19 40.46
N GLY A 81 -23.47 5.63 39.55
CA GLY A 81 -24.94 5.72 39.50
C GLY A 81 -25.44 4.74 38.45
N THR A 82 -25.96 3.61 38.97
CA THR A 82 -26.65 2.51 38.27
C THR A 82 -27.68 3.00 37.28
N GLN A 83 -27.50 2.72 35.97
CA GLN A 83 -28.63 2.44 35.06
C GLN A 83 -28.12 1.66 33.81
N THR A 84 -28.97 0.87 33.26
CA THR A 84 -28.93 -0.07 32.13
C THR A 84 -28.20 0.44 30.89
N PRO A 85 -27.48 -0.41 30.10
CA PRO A 85 -26.58 0.05 29.06
C PRO A 85 -27.35 0.55 27.82
N GLU A 86 -27.38 1.86 27.60
CA GLU A 86 -27.56 2.44 26.29
C GLU A 86 -26.19 2.61 25.62
N LYS A 87 -26.18 2.37 24.29
CA LYS A 87 -25.04 2.48 23.38
C LYS A 87 -24.22 3.75 23.58
N PRO A 88 -22.86 3.69 23.70
CA PRO A 88 -22.03 4.89 23.88
C PRO A 88 -22.18 5.84 22.70
N SER A 89 -22.63 7.06 22.96
CA SER A 89 -22.56 8.18 22.02
C SER A 89 -21.14 8.76 22.03
N THR A 90 -20.52 8.80 20.87
CA THR A 90 -19.22 9.45 20.59
C THR A 90 -19.29 10.94 20.93
N PRO A 91 -18.27 11.56 21.57
CA PRO A 91 -18.27 13.00 21.80
C PRO A 91 -18.20 13.75 20.46
N GLU A 92 -19.22 14.51 20.15
CA GLU A 92 -19.29 15.40 19.00
C GLU A 92 -18.47 16.67 19.28
N THR A 93 -17.37 16.88 18.56
CA THR A 93 -16.61 18.13 18.56
C THR A 93 -16.91 18.91 17.29
N THR A 94 -17.35 20.15 17.44
CA THR A 94 -17.56 21.08 16.32
C THR A 94 -16.22 21.62 15.86
N LYS A 95 -15.81 21.36 14.61
CA LYS A 95 -14.61 21.92 13.98
C LYS A 95 -15.00 22.88 12.86
N LYS A 96 -14.29 24.01 12.75
CA LYS A 96 -14.47 24.98 11.65
C LYS A 96 -13.77 24.42 10.38
N THR A 97 -14.46 24.35 9.28
CA THR A 97 -13.94 23.83 8.00
C THR A 97 -14.10 24.85 6.90
N GLY A 98 -13.30 24.73 5.83
CA GLY A 98 -13.39 25.56 4.65
C GLY A 98 -12.92 24.81 3.39
N ILE A 99 -13.21 25.36 2.22
CA ILE A 99 -12.85 24.77 0.92
C ILE A 99 -11.84 25.67 0.21
N VAL A 100 -10.77 25.11 -0.30
CA VAL A 100 -9.75 25.81 -1.09
C VAL A 100 -10.33 26.27 -2.43
N ASN A 101 -10.29 27.58 -2.69
CA ASN A 101 -10.88 28.21 -3.87
C ASN A 101 -9.80 28.73 -4.82
N VAL A 102 -9.09 27.82 -5.46
CA VAL A 102 -8.10 28.12 -6.51
C VAL A 102 -8.26 27.12 -7.65
N SER A 103 -7.82 27.51 -8.85
CA SER A 103 -7.87 26.64 -10.04
C SER A 103 -6.72 25.62 -10.10
N SER A 104 -5.62 25.85 -9.41
CA SER A 104 -4.45 24.96 -9.41
C SER A 104 -4.10 24.48 -8.00
N SER A 105 -3.26 25.21 -7.29
CA SER A 105 -2.84 24.87 -5.92
C SER A 105 -2.65 26.11 -5.06
N LEU A 106 -2.91 25.98 -3.76
CA LEU A 106 -2.72 26.99 -2.73
C LEU A 106 -1.51 26.61 -1.87
N ASN A 107 -0.54 27.52 -1.75
CA ASN A 107 0.63 27.31 -0.89
C ASN A 107 0.23 27.25 0.58
N VAL A 108 0.75 26.25 1.29
CA VAL A 108 0.73 26.16 2.75
C VAL A 108 2.07 26.66 3.28
N ARG A 109 2.04 27.58 4.22
CA ARG A 109 3.23 28.28 4.73
C ARG A 109 3.50 27.95 6.19
N SER A 110 4.75 28.10 6.61
CA SER A 110 5.19 27.86 7.99
C SER A 110 4.65 28.89 8.98
N GLU A 111 4.38 30.12 8.53
CA GLU A 111 3.89 31.24 9.35
C GLU A 111 2.83 32.04 8.60
N ALA A 112 2.10 32.89 9.28
CA ALA A 112 1.04 33.75 8.74
C ALA A 112 1.58 34.93 7.91
N SER A 113 2.45 34.65 6.93
CA SER A 113 3.10 35.64 6.08
C SER A 113 3.32 35.13 4.67
N THR A 114 3.14 36.00 3.65
CA THR A 114 3.46 35.68 2.26
C THR A 114 4.96 35.48 1.99
N SER A 115 5.82 35.97 2.88
CA SER A 115 7.29 35.84 2.80
C SER A 115 7.81 34.60 3.55
N SER A 116 6.98 33.92 4.35
CA SER A 116 7.40 32.71 5.09
C SER A 116 7.60 31.51 4.14
N GLU A 117 8.33 30.54 4.62
CA GLU A 117 8.64 29.32 3.87
C GLU A 117 7.37 28.58 3.42
N VAL A 118 7.34 28.11 2.19
CA VAL A 118 6.28 27.23 1.68
C VAL A 118 6.58 25.80 2.10
N ILE A 119 5.78 25.27 3.04
CA ILE A 119 5.93 23.92 3.60
C ILE A 119 5.11 22.86 2.83
N GLY A 120 4.33 23.29 1.84
CA GLY A 120 3.57 22.42 0.96
C GLY A 120 2.47 23.15 0.19
N SER A 121 1.53 22.40 -0.39
CA SER A 121 0.42 22.97 -1.16
C SER A 121 -0.85 22.12 -1.04
N LEU A 122 -2.01 22.77 -1.27
CA LEU A 122 -3.33 22.16 -1.31
C LEU A 122 -3.94 22.35 -2.71
N SER A 123 -4.54 21.31 -3.26
CA SER A 123 -5.24 21.41 -4.54
C SER A 123 -6.54 22.21 -4.41
N GLY A 124 -6.98 22.82 -5.50
CA GLY A 124 -8.29 23.47 -5.56
C GLY A 124 -9.41 22.49 -5.17
N ASN A 125 -10.42 23.00 -4.49
CA ASN A 125 -11.54 22.27 -3.90
C ASN A 125 -11.19 21.32 -2.74
N SER A 126 -9.95 21.29 -2.25
CA SER A 126 -9.60 20.55 -1.04
C SER A 126 -10.33 21.14 0.18
N LYS A 127 -10.82 20.27 1.07
CA LYS A 127 -11.38 20.66 2.36
C LYS A 127 -10.24 20.86 3.36
N VAL A 128 -10.29 21.92 4.14
CA VAL A 128 -9.33 22.22 5.23
C VAL A 128 -10.06 22.32 6.57
N ILE A 129 -9.37 21.93 7.64
CA ILE A 129 -9.82 22.13 9.01
C ILE A 129 -9.11 23.37 9.55
N ILE A 130 -9.88 24.38 9.92
CA ILE A 130 -9.37 25.65 10.43
C ILE A 130 -9.29 25.55 11.96
N ILE A 131 -8.09 25.69 12.48
CA ILE A 131 -7.79 25.61 13.93
C ILE A 131 -7.43 26.96 14.55
N GLY A 132 -7.39 28.02 13.73
CA GLY A 132 -7.13 29.37 14.19
C GLY A 132 -7.05 30.38 13.06
N GLU A 133 -6.89 31.65 13.42
CA GLU A 133 -6.77 32.76 12.47
C GLU A 133 -5.64 33.68 12.93
N GLU A 134 -4.81 34.14 12.01
CA GLU A 134 -3.73 35.08 12.27
C GLU A 134 -3.60 36.07 11.10
N GLY A 135 -3.96 37.34 11.36
CA GLY A 135 -3.98 38.36 10.30
C GLY A 135 -4.83 37.96 9.09
N ALA A 136 -4.24 37.97 7.90
CA ALA A 136 -4.87 37.61 6.64
C ALA A 136 -4.83 36.06 6.36
N PHE A 137 -4.44 35.25 7.34
CA PHE A 137 -4.25 33.81 7.16
C PHE A 137 -5.17 33.01 8.08
N TYR A 138 -5.58 31.82 7.61
CA TYR A 138 -6.10 30.75 8.44
C TYR A 138 -4.94 29.82 8.83
N LYS A 139 -4.91 29.49 10.13
CA LYS A 139 -4.12 28.38 10.65
C LYS A 139 -4.94 27.10 10.45
N ILE A 140 -4.41 26.15 9.73
CA ILE A 140 -5.09 24.90 9.36
C ILE A 140 -4.36 23.68 9.90
N GLU A 141 -5.09 22.58 10.12
CA GLU A 141 -4.44 21.27 10.32
C GLU A 141 -3.75 20.87 9.01
N TYR A 142 -2.45 20.55 9.07
CA TYR A 142 -1.68 20.17 7.90
C TYR A 142 -0.59 19.14 8.25
N ASN A 143 -0.66 17.94 7.63
CA ASN A 143 0.31 16.86 7.80
C ASN A 143 0.62 16.50 9.27
N GLY A 144 -0.42 16.40 10.12
CA GLY A 144 -0.27 16.06 11.55
C GLY A 144 0.28 17.18 12.43
N SER A 145 0.46 18.39 11.86
CA SER A 145 0.86 19.63 12.53
C SER A 145 -0.07 20.76 12.09
N HIS A 146 0.45 21.94 11.85
CA HIS A 146 -0.31 23.05 11.30
C HIS A 146 0.49 23.79 10.21
N GLY A 147 -0.24 24.52 9.39
CA GLY A 147 0.31 25.46 8.42
C GLY A 147 -0.63 26.66 8.24
N TYR A 148 -0.22 27.61 7.44
CA TYR A 148 -0.97 28.84 7.20
C TYR A 148 -1.34 28.98 5.73
N VAL A 149 -2.59 29.32 5.45
CA VAL A 149 -3.12 29.59 4.11
C VAL A 149 -3.82 30.95 4.09
N ALA A 150 -3.68 31.70 3.02
CA ALA A 150 -4.31 33.01 2.92
C ALA A 150 -5.85 32.86 2.86
N LYS A 151 -6.54 33.66 3.69
CA LYS A 151 -8.01 33.63 3.88
C LYS A 151 -8.77 33.84 2.58
N GLU A 152 -8.28 34.68 1.69
CA GLU A 152 -8.90 35.01 0.40
C GLU A 152 -9.11 33.81 -0.52
N TYR A 153 -8.34 32.73 -0.31
CA TYR A 153 -8.42 31.49 -1.09
C TYR A 153 -9.20 30.39 -0.38
N ILE A 154 -9.93 30.71 0.69
CA ILE A 154 -10.78 29.74 1.40
C ILE A 154 -12.22 30.22 1.36
N LYS A 155 -13.12 29.37 0.88
CA LYS A 155 -14.57 29.64 0.82
C LYS A 155 -15.37 28.60 1.62
N ASP A 156 -16.70 28.78 1.66
CA ASP A 156 -17.66 27.84 2.26
C ASP A 156 -17.30 27.46 3.71
N ILE A 157 -16.88 28.46 4.49
CA ILE A 157 -16.50 28.26 5.87
C ILE A 157 -17.74 27.95 6.72
N LYS A 158 -17.71 26.83 7.44
CA LYS A 158 -18.80 26.38 8.31
C LYS A 158 -18.30 25.61 9.52
N ASP A 159 -19.09 25.63 10.56
CA ASP A 159 -18.89 24.74 11.71
C ASP A 159 -19.53 23.39 11.39
N GLU A 160 -18.73 22.34 11.35
CA GLU A 160 -19.21 20.98 11.13
C GLU A 160 -18.95 20.12 12.36
N ILE A 161 -19.93 19.29 12.69
CA ILE A 161 -19.73 18.22 13.66
C ILE A 161 -18.81 17.19 13.01
N VAL A 162 -17.56 17.15 13.44
CA VAL A 162 -16.62 16.13 13.03
C VAL A 162 -16.61 15.08 14.13
N THR A 163 -17.18 13.92 13.85
CA THR A 163 -16.99 12.76 14.71
C THR A 163 -15.51 12.39 14.62
N GLU A 164 -14.77 12.66 15.69
CA GLU A 164 -13.39 12.22 15.81
C GLU A 164 -13.40 10.69 15.82
N PRO A 165 -12.61 9.99 14.99
CA PRO A 165 -12.49 8.56 15.10
C PRO A 165 -12.00 8.25 16.53
N GLU A 166 -12.66 7.32 17.19
CA GLU A 166 -12.35 6.90 18.55
C GLU A 166 -10.83 6.73 18.72
N LYS A 167 -10.27 7.50 19.66
CA LYS A 167 -8.88 7.32 20.09
C LYS A 167 -8.80 5.95 20.75
N PRO A 168 -8.04 5.00 20.20
CA PRO A 168 -7.92 3.67 20.80
C PRO A 168 -7.35 3.80 22.20
N SER A 169 -8.10 3.30 23.17
CA SER A 169 -7.62 3.12 24.53
C SER A 169 -6.50 2.07 24.51
N ASN A 170 -5.32 2.49 24.91
CA ASN A 170 -4.11 1.73 25.18
C ASN A 170 -3.27 1.34 23.94
N PRO A 171 -2.05 1.93 23.79
CA PRO A 171 -1.16 1.53 22.73
C PRO A 171 -0.34 0.30 23.16
N GLU A 172 -0.92 -0.87 23.06
CA GLU A 172 -0.10 -2.05 22.78
C GLU A 172 0.21 -2.07 21.29
N ASN A 173 1.38 -1.52 20.96
CA ASN A 173 2.19 -1.88 19.79
C ASN A 173 1.48 -2.03 18.44
N SER A 174 0.75 -0.99 17.96
CA SER A 174 0.42 -0.93 16.54
C SER A 174 1.68 -0.53 15.77
N LYS A 175 2.41 -1.52 15.27
CA LYS A 175 3.55 -1.34 14.38
C LYS A 175 3.10 -0.57 13.15
N LYS A 176 3.53 0.68 13.03
CA LYS A 176 3.30 1.47 11.81
C LYS A 176 4.24 0.96 10.72
N THR A 177 3.71 0.70 9.55
CA THR A 177 4.52 0.33 8.39
C THR A 177 4.63 1.53 7.47
N GLY A 178 5.85 1.85 7.04
CA GLY A 178 6.11 2.83 6.01
C GLY A 178 6.61 2.18 4.72
N VAL A 179 6.35 2.81 3.57
CA VAL A 179 6.87 2.38 2.27
C VAL A 179 7.75 3.47 1.67
N VAL A 180 8.95 3.11 1.25
CA VAL A 180 9.92 4.03 0.65
C VAL A 180 9.47 4.47 -0.75
N THR A 181 9.36 5.79 -0.95
CA THR A 181 8.96 6.42 -2.23
C THR A 181 10.12 6.99 -3.03
N ALA A 182 11.33 7.02 -2.46
CA ALA A 182 12.53 7.52 -3.13
C ALA A 182 12.94 6.63 -4.32
N SER A 183 12.82 7.12 -5.56
CA SER A 183 13.08 6.35 -6.79
C SER A 183 14.53 5.85 -6.96
N LYS A 184 15.49 6.51 -6.31
CA LYS A 184 16.93 6.15 -6.34
C LYS A 184 17.41 5.46 -5.06
N GLY A 185 16.49 5.03 -4.20
CA GLY A 185 16.77 4.51 -2.86
C GLY A 185 16.86 5.60 -1.80
N LEU A 186 16.68 5.21 -0.54
CA LEU A 186 16.66 6.08 0.63
C LEU A 186 17.78 5.71 1.59
N ASN A 187 18.64 6.67 1.91
CA ASN A 187 19.71 6.44 2.89
C ASN A 187 19.14 6.16 4.27
N VAL A 188 19.62 5.08 4.88
CA VAL A 188 19.41 4.74 6.29
C VAL A 188 20.60 5.28 7.09
N ARG A 189 20.33 6.01 8.16
CA ARG A 189 21.33 6.74 8.95
C ARG A 189 21.33 6.30 10.39
N LYS A 190 22.47 6.48 11.03
CA LYS A 190 22.67 6.13 12.45
C LYS A 190 21.89 7.05 13.39
N GLU A 191 21.66 8.32 12.99
CA GLU A 191 20.97 9.35 13.78
C GLU A 191 19.99 10.12 12.89
N ALA A 192 19.04 10.82 13.52
CA ALA A 192 17.97 11.56 12.86
C ALA A 192 18.45 12.91 12.27
N ASN A 193 19.47 12.89 11.42
CA ASN A 193 19.97 14.08 10.70
C ASN A 193 20.66 13.70 9.38
N THR A 194 20.74 14.65 8.46
CA THR A 194 21.30 14.44 7.10
C THR A 194 22.82 14.29 7.06
N SER A 195 23.56 14.72 8.09
CA SER A 195 25.01 14.60 8.22
C SER A 195 25.47 13.32 8.93
N SER A 196 24.54 12.58 9.55
CA SER A 196 24.85 11.33 10.23
C SER A 196 25.33 10.26 9.26
N GLN A 197 26.13 9.34 9.79
CA GLN A 197 26.67 8.19 9.04
C GLN A 197 25.56 7.38 8.36
N ILE A 198 25.75 7.09 7.09
CA ILE A 198 24.88 6.18 6.34
C ILE A 198 25.25 4.75 6.71
N VAL A 199 24.30 4.00 7.26
CA VAL A 199 24.46 2.58 7.67
C VAL A 199 23.81 1.62 6.66
N GLY A 200 23.11 2.13 5.65
CA GLY A 200 22.52 1.35 4.58
C GLY A 200 21.65 2.19 3.62
N ILE A 201 21.01 1.48 2.70
CA ILE A 201 20.08 2.05 1.72
C ILE A 201 18.85 1.16 1.67
N LEU A 202 17.66 1.79 1.70
CA LEU A 202 16.39 1.16 1.41
C LEU A 202 16.02 1.41 -0.06
N ASN A 203 15.52 0.39 -0.73
CA ASN A 203 15.10 0.51 -2.13
C ASN A 203 13.71 1.17 -2.25
N SER A 204 13.42 1.75 -3.39
CA SER A 204 12.07 2.23 -3.69
C SER A 204 11.05 1.11 -3.56
N GLY A 205 9.96 1.36 -2.84
CA GLY A 205 8.92 0.37 -2.57
C GLY A 205 9.22 -0.57 -1.40
N GLU A 206 10.39 -0.48 -0.78
CA GLU A 206 10.73 -1.28 0.39
C GLU A 206 9.91 -0.84 1.60
N SER A 207 9.34 -1.81 2.33
CA SER A 207 8.58 -1.56 3.55
C SER A 207 9.50 -1.54 4.77
N VAL A 208 9.24 -0.62 5.68
CA VAL A 208 9.98 -0.48 6.93
C VAL A 208 9.04 -0.43 8.12
N GLU A 209 9.41 -1.07 9.20
CA GLU A 209 8.73 -0.94 10.48
C GLU A 209 9.14 0.38 11.13
N ILE A 210 8.14 1.25 11.39
CA ILE A 210 8.34 2.53 12.06
C ILE A 210 8.10 2.33 13.55
N ILE A 211 9.13 2.60 14.34
CA ILE A 211 9.12 2.47 15.80
C ILE A 211 9.18 3.82 16.52
N GLY A 212 9.25 4.92 15.75
CA GLY A 212 9.26 6.28 16.30
C GLY A 212 9.49 7.34 15.23
N GLU A 213 9.54 8.60 15.67
CA GLU A 213 9.78 9.75 14.82
C GLU A 213 10.64 10.76 15.55
N GLU A 214 11.66 11.33 14.88
CA GLU A 214 12.57 12.32 15.44
C GLU A 214 13.14 13.21 14.33
N ASN A 215 13.13 14.54 14.53
CA ASN A 215 13.78 15.54 13.65
C ASN A 215 13.48 15.40 12.15
N GLY A 216 12.25 15.03 11.77
CA GLY A 216 11.86 14.83 10.36
C GLY A 216 12.32 13.50 9.77
N PHE A 217 12.76 12.59 10.63
CA PHE A 217 13.11 11.20 10.27
C PHE A 217 12.18 10.23 10.98
N TYR A 218 11.88 9.11 10.34
CA TYR A 218 11.33 7.94 11.03
C TYR A 218 12.45 7.13 11.62
N LYS A 219 12.27 6.75 12.89
CA LYS A 219 13.05 5.73 13.57
C LYS A 219 12.52 4.38 13.09
N ILE A 220 13.35 3.58 12.51
CA ILE A 220 12.99 2.32 11.86
C ILE A 220 13.82 1.16 12.39
N THR A 221 13.31 -0.06 12.24
CA THR A 221 14.12 -1.27 12.42
C THR A 221 14.81 -1.62 11.12
N TYR A 222 16.14 -1.51 11.07
CA TYR A 222 16.95 -1.86 9.90
C TYR A 222 17.98 -2.94 10.26
N LYS A 223 17.86 -4.12 9.62
CA LYS A 223 18.74 -5.29 9.90
C LYS A 223 18.82 -5.65 11.40
N GLY A 224 17.69 -5.52 12.11
CA GLY A 224 17.59 -5.83 13.54
C GLY A 224 18.14 -4.75 14.48
N GLN A 225 18.53 -3.58 13.96
CA GLN A 225 19.01 -2.43 14.75
C GLN A 225 18.13 -1.19 14.50
N GLU A 226 18.11 -0.28 15.47
CA GLU A 226 17.47 1.01 15.30
C GLU A 226 18.29 1.90 14.36
N ALA A 227 17.63 2.54 13.43
CA ALA A 227 18.21 3.45 12.46
C ALA A 227 17.19 4.50 12.03
N TYR A 228 17.59 5.47 11.21
CA TYR A 228 16.76 6.59 10.81
C TYR A 228 16.71 6.76 9.30
N ALA A 229 15.50 7.01 8.79
CA ALA A 229 15.25 7.29 7.37
C ALA A 229 14.36 8.53 7.23
N SER A 230 14.64 9.37 6.24
CA SER A 230 13.94 10.65 6.09
C SER A 230 12.44 10.43 5.82
N LYS A 231 11.62 11.04 6.66
CA LYS A 231 10.15 11.03 6.59
C LYS A 231 9.61 11.49 5.24
N LYS A 232 10.29 12.43 4.59
CA LYS A 232 9.92 12.97 3.27
C LYS A 232 9.78 11.91 2.19
N TYR A 233 10.43 10.77 2.35
CA TYR A 233 10.52 9.70 1.35
C TYR A 233 9.94 8.37 1.85
N ILE A 234 9.05 8.42 2.85
CA ILE A 234 8.36 7.26 3.39
C ILE A 234 6.88 7.62 3.57
N ASP A 235 6.00 6.93 2.87
CA ASP A 235 4.56 7.00 3.10
C ASP A 235 4.19 6.05 4.24
N ILE A 236 3.47 6.56 5.26
CA ILE A 236 2.99 5.75 6.40
C ILE A 236 1.64 5.13 6.06
N PHE A 237 1.50 3.88 6.51
CA PHE A 237 0.23 3.17 6.53
C PHE A 237 -0.04 2.72 7.96
N ASP A 238 -1.09 3.25 8.56
CA ASP A 238 -1.54 2.79 9.87
C ASP A 238 -2.13 1.39 9.70
N GLY A 239 -1.50 0.40 10.32
CA GLY A 239 -1.82 -1.04 10.19
C GLY A 239 -3.23 -1.46 10.61
N ASN A 240 -4.13 -0.51 10.80
CA ASN A 240 -5.53 -0.71 11.20
C ASN A 240 -6.53 -0.46 10.05
N SER A 241 -6.06 -0.20 8.83
CA SER A 241 -6.97 -0.22 7.69
C SER A 241 -7.20 -1.68 7.29
N ASN A 242 -8.28 -2.28 7.77
CA ASN A 242 -8.99 -3.30 7.01
C ASN A 242 -9.38 -2.62 5.68
N VAL A 243 -8.43 -2.56 4.76
CA VAL A 243 -8.67 -2.15 3.38
C VAL A 243 -9.49 -3.28 2.78
N ASN A 244 -10.79 -3.23 3.06
CA ASN A 244 -11.73 -3.95 2.23
C ASN A 244 -11.90 -3.07 1.00
N PRO A 245 -11.48 -3.48 -0.21
CA PRO A 245 -11.83 -2.78 -1.43
C PRO A 245 -13.36 -2.71 -1.41
N GLY A 246 -13.91 -1.59 -0.91
CA GLY A 246 -15.34 -1.33 -1.02
C GLY A 246 -15.69 -1.56 -2.47
N LEU A 247 -16.36 -2.67 -2.76
CA LEU A 247 -16.68 -3.12 -4.11
C LEU A 247 -17.82 -2.26 -4.67
N ASP A 248 -17.67 -0.93 -4.57
CA ASP A 248 -18.59 0.02 -5.19
C ASP A 248 -18.38 -0.01 -6.71
N ILE A 249 -19.04 -1.00 -7.32
CA ILE A 249 -19.11 -1.10 -8.77
C ILE A 249 -20.23 -0.22 -9.37
N GLU A 250 -21.04 0.44 -8.55
CA GLU A 250 -22.10 1.33 -9.04
C GLU A 250 -21.49 2.56 -9.72
N ASN A 251 -20.38 3.08 -9.17
CA ASN A 251 -19.60 4.17 -9.72
C ASN A 251 -18.43 3.71 -10.62
N ALA A 252 -18.39 2.44 -11.00
CA ALA A 252 -17.35 1.90 -11.86
C ALA A 252 -17.42 2.48 -13.28
N SER A 253 -16.25 2.63 -13.91
CA SER A 253 -16.17 2.83 -15.36
C SER A 253 -16.86 1.67 -16.08
N LYS A 254 -17.45 1.95 -17.24
CA LYS A 254 -18.16 0.95 -18.05
C LYS A 254 -17.53 0.86 -19.43
N THR A 255 -17.16 -0.36 -19.82
CA THR A 255 -16.69 -0.64 -21.18
C THR A 255 -17.79 -1.31 -21.99
N ASN A 256 -18.22 -0.64 -23.05
CA ASN A 256 -19.21 -1.21 -23.99
C ASN A 256 -18.53 -2.18 -24.96
N TYR A 257 -19.06 -3.40 -25.05
CA TYR A 257 -18.55 -4.46 -25.93
C TYR A 257 -19.17 -4.38 -27.35
N GLY A 258 -20.15 -3.51 -27.56
CA GLY A 258 -20.75 -3.22 -28.87
C GLY A 258 -21.61 -4.35 -29.46
N VAL A 259 -21.80 -5.44 -28.73
CA VAL A 259 -22.65 -6.58 -29.09
C VAL A 259 -23.49 -7.01 -27.90
N SER A 260 -24.58 -7.74 -28.14
CA SER A 260 -25.39 -8.30 -27.05
C SER A 260 -24.62 -9.39 -26.29
N LEU A 261 -25.02 -9.62 -25.03
CA LEU A 261 -24.42 -10.68 -24.20
C LEU A 261 -24.52 -12.06 -24.91
N ASN A 262 -25.68 -12.35 -25.51
CA ASN A 262 -25.89 -13.60 -26.23
C ASN A 262 -24.95 -13.75 -27.43
N GLU A 263 -24.77 -12.71 -28.22
CA GLU A 263 -23.83 -12.71 -29.35
C GLU A 263 -22.38 -12.90 -28.88
N TYR A 264 -21.98 -12.23 -27.82
CA TYR A 264 -20.63 -12.37 -27.29
C TYR A 264 -20.35 -13.79 -26.76
N ILE A 265 -21.32 -14.42 -26.08
CA ILE A 265 -21.21 -15.81 -25.64
C ILE A 265 -21.04 -16.75 -26.85
N LYS A 266 -21.85 -16.56 -27.88
CA LYS A 266 -21.73 -17.37 -29.11
C LYS A 266 -20.39 -17.15 -29.82
N LEU A 267 -19.86 -15.91 -29.81
CA LEU A 267 -18.51 -15.62 -30.33
C LEU A 267 -17.43 -16.37 -29.54
N GLN A 268 -17.53 -16.39 -28.22
CA GLN A 268 -16.61 -17.13 -27.36
C GLN A 268 -16.66 -18.64 -27.62
N GLN A 269 -17.85 -19.22 -27.80
CA GLN A 269 -18.00 -20.64 -28.12
C GLN A 269 -17.33 -20.98 -29.43
N ARG A 270 -17.52 -20.17 -30.48
CA ARG A 270 -16.92 -20.41 -31.80
C ARG A 270 -15.40 -20.30 -31.84
N ASN A 271 -14.85 -19.43 -30.99
CA ASN A 271 -13.41 -19.15 -30.97
C ASN A 271 -12.65 -19.90 -29.86
N ASN A 272 -13.34 -20.75 -29.09
CA ASN A 272 -12.70 -21.52 -28.03
C ASN A 272 -12.35 -22.94 -28.54
N PRO A 273 -11.11 -23.43 -28.33
CA PRO A 273 -10.72 -24.77 -28.74
C PRO A 273 -11.39 -25.89 -27.92
N SER A 274 -11.96 -25.55 -26.75
CA SER A 274 -12.65 -26.49 -25.87
C SER A 274 -14.16 -26.33 -25.99
N ASN A 275 -14.90 -27.42 -25.96
CA ASN A 275 -16.37 -27.44 -26.13
C ASN A 275 -17.10 -27.08 -24.84
N TYR A 276 -16.93 -25.83 -24.36
CA TYR A 276 -17.74 -25.33 -23.26
C TYR A 276 -19.16 -24.98 -23.70
N SER A 277 -20.13 -25.30 -22.86
CA SER A 277 -21.53 -25.01 -23.12
C SER A 277 -21.83 -23.48 -23.02
N TYR A 278 -22.98 -23.08 -23.57
CA TYR A 278 -23.47 -21.71 -23.44
C TYR A 278 -23.62 -21.30 -21.96
N SER A 279 -24.17 -22.15 -21.13
CA SER A 279 -24.39 -21.88 -19.71
C SER A 279 -23.08 -21.72 -18.91
N GLU A 280 -22.04 -22.48 -19.28
CA GLU A 280 -20.70 -22.31 -18.68
C GLU A 280 -20.11 -20.97 -19.03
N PHE A 281 -20.18 -20.54 -20.29
CA PHE A 281 -19.73 -19.21 -20.67
C PHE A 281 -20.58 -18.09 -20.04
N GLU A 282 -21.91 -18.22 -20.06
CA GLU A 282 -22.82 -17.24 -19.49
C GLU A 282 -22.55 -16.98 -18.00
N LYS A 283 -22.23 -18.04 -17.25
CA LYS A 283 -21.90 -17.93 -15.81
C LYS A 283 -20.74 -16.97 -15.56
N TYR A 284 -19.73 -16.93 -16.45
CA TYR A 284 -18.52 -16.15 -16.23
C TYR A 284 -18.43 -14.88 -17.08
N ILE A 285 -19.16 -14.82 -18.21
CA ILE A 285 -19.23 -13.63 -19.06
C ILE A 285 -20.22 -12.60 -18.52
N ASN A 286 -21.39 -13.05 -18.01
CA ASN A 286 -22.41 -12.13 -17.52
C ASN A 286 -21.94 -11.43 -16.23
N PRO A 287 -21.70 -10.10 -16.25
CA PRO A 287 -21.18 -9.38 -15.08
C PRO A 287 -22.14 -9.42 -13.89
N ALA A 288 -23.46 -9.59 -14.13
CA ALA A 288 -24.46 -9.71 -13.08
C ALA A 288 -24.31 -11.04 -12.28
N LYS A 289 -23.71 -12.07 -12.88
CA LYS A 289 -23.43 -13.38 -12.25
C LYS A 289 -22.07 -13.44 -11.57
N ALA A 290 -21.26 -12.37 -11.63
CA ALA A 290 -19.92 -12.35 -11.09
C ALA A 290 -19.93 -12.46 -9.55
N THR A 291 -19.35 -13.53 -9.02
CA THR A 291 -19.23 -13.79 -7.58
C THR A 291 -18.10 -13.01 -6.94
N ASN A 292 -17.02 -12.75 -7.66
CA ASN A 292 -15.88 -11.98 -7.20
C ASN A 292 -15.68 -10.73 -8.07
N LYS A 293 -15.87 -9.55 -7.49
CA LYS A 293 -15.80 -8.28 -8.20
C LYS A 293 -14.37 -7.83 -8.51
N LEU A 294 -13.34 -8.38 -7.85
CA LEU A 294 -11.94 -8.07 -8.14
C LEU A 294 -11.55 -8.42 -9.59
N GLN A 295 -12.32 -9.27 -10.28
CA GLN A 295 -12.09 -9.49 -11.71
C GLN A 295 -12.29 -8.24 -12.58
N PHE A 296 -13.01 -7.23 -12.07
CA PHE A 296 -13.24 -5.93 -12.73
C PHE A 296 -12.30 -4.84 -12.22
N LEU A 297 -11.43 -5.13 -11.25
CA LEU A 297 -10.44 -4.17 -10.75
C LEU A 297 -9.50 -3.74 -11.88
N ARG A 298 -9.27 -2.42 -12.00
CA ARG A 298 -8.23 -1.87 -12.88
C ARG A 298 -6.87 -2.29 -12.34
N ILE A 299 -6.20 -3.21 -13.05
CA ILE A 299 -4.88 -3.75 -12.71
C ILE A 299 -3.73 -3.00 -13.41
N ASP A 300 -4.03 -1.95 -14.13
CA ASP A 300 -3.11 -1.07 -14.86
C ASP A 300 -2.54 0.07 -14.00
N LYS A 301 -2.61 -0.08 -12.69
CA LYS A 301 -2.03 0.86 -11.72
C LYS A 301 -1.31 0.10 -10.61
N PHE A 302 -0.11 0.55 -10.31
CA PHE A 302 0.57 0.10 -9.11
C PHE A 302 -0.20 0.56 -7.86
N ARG A 303 -0.34 -0.34 -6.88
CA ARG A 303 -0.86 -0.06 -5.54
C ARG A 303 0.13 -0.52 -4.50
N SER A 304 0.28 0.27 -3.44
CA SER A 304 1.16 -0.09 -2.34
C SER A 304 0.59 -1.25 -1.53
N VAL A 305 1.45 -2.18 -1.16
CA VAL A 305 1.09 -3.35 -0.35
C VAL A 305 2.08 -3.56 0.80
N ASN A 306 1.62 -4.21 1.86
CA ASN A 306 2.47 -4.64 2.96
C ASN A 306 3.42 -5.76 2.49
N VAL A 307 4.66 -5.41 2.16
CA VAL A 307 5.67 -6.34 1.61
C VAL A 307 6.07 -7.42 2.61
N SER A 308 6.17 -7.08 3.89
CA SER A 308 6.49 -8.05 4.95
C SER A 308 5.36 -9.08 5.09
N GLY A 309 4.09 -8.62 5.11
CA GLY A 309 2.91 -9.47 5.10
C GLY A 309 2.85 -10.34 3.84
N LEU A 310 3.14 -9.78 2.67
CA LEU A 310 3.20 -10.51 1.41
C LEU A 310 4.28 -11.60 1.45
N SER A 311 5.50 -11.27 1.89
CA SER A 311 6.59 -12.25 2.01
C SER A 311 6.24 -13.39 2.98
N SER A 312 5.55 -13.07 4.08
CA SER A 312 5.06 -14.08 5.04
C SER A 312 4.02 -15.01 4.41
N ARG A 313 3.08 -14.48 3.62
CA ARG A 313 2.04 -15.30 2.95
C ARG A 313 2.58 -16.11 1.76
N LEU A 314 3.72 -15.70 1.21
CA LEU A 314 4.45 -16.47 0.21
C LEU A 314 5.34 -17.55 0.84
N SER A 315 5.42 -17.66 2.17
CA SER A 315 6.05 -18.80 2.83
C SER A 315 5.40 -20.11 2.36
N ASN A 316 6.20 -21.14 2.13
CA ASN A 316 5.77 -22.43 1.59
C ASN A 316 5.14 -22.37 0.16
N LYS A 317 5.40 -21.32 -0.61
CA LYS A 317 5.01 -21.19 -2.02
C LYS A 317 6.18 -21.54 -2.97
N GLY A 318 6.89 -22.63 -2.70
CA GLY A 318 8.01 -23.10 -3.52
C GLY A 318 9.06 -22.02 -3.73
N VAL A 319 9.47 -21.81 -4.99
CA VAL A 319 10.48 -20.81 -5.36
C VAL A 319 10.05 -19.36 -5.13
N LEU A 320 8.77 -19.12 -4.88
CA LEU A 320 8.23 -17.78 -4.60
C LEU A 320 8.38 -17.38 -3.13
N THR A 321 8.84 -18.30 -2.26
CA THR A 321 9.11 -18.02 -0.86
C THR A 321 10.12 -16.88 -0.72
N GLY A 322 9.74 -15.85 0.05
CA GLY A 322 10.58 -14.66 0.28
C GLY A 322 10.61 -13.64 -0.86
N GLN A 323 9.88 -13.86 -1.97
CA GLN A 323 9.92 -12.99 -3.15
C GLN A 323 8.96 -11.79 -3.10
N GLY A 324 8.36 -11.47 -1.96
CA GLY A 324 7.40 -10.37 -1.84
C GLY A 324 7.95 -9.04 -2.36
N GLN A 325 9.19 -8.68 -2.03
CA GLN A 325 9.83 -7.46 -2.53
C GLN A 325 10.05 -7.48 -4.05
N ALA A 326 10.45 -8.64 -4.62
CA ALA A 326 10.66 -8.78 -6.06
C ALA A 326 9.35 -8.56 -6.83
N PHE A 327 8.22 -9.08 -6.34
CA PHE A 327 6.90 -8.83 -6.93
C PHE A 327 6.53 -7.35 -6.90
N VAL A 328 6.72 -6.67 -5.77
CA VAL A 328 6.39 -5.24 -5.62
C VAL A 328 7.28 -4.39 -6.53
N ASN A 329 8.58 -4.68 -6.60
CA ASN A 329 9.51 -3.96 -7.49
C ASN A 329 9.13 -4.14 -8.97
N ALA A 330 8.80 -5.36 -9.38
CA ALA A 330 8.38 -5.66 -10.76
C ALA A 330 7.05 -4.98 -11.09
N ALA A 331 6.05 -5.09 -10.22
CA ALA A 331 4.75 -4.45 -10.40
C ALA A 331 4.86 -2.92 -10.51
N ARG A 332 5.69 -2.30 -9.69
CA ARG A 332 5.98 -0.87 -9.75
C ARG A 332 6.68 -0.45 -11.05
N ALA A 333 7.68 -1.23 -11.48
CA ALA A 333 8.44 -0.95 -12.69
C ALA A 333 7.56 -0.93 -13.95
N PHE A 334 6.51 -1.74 -13.98
CA PHE A 334 5.59 -1.87 -15.12
C PHE A 334 4.21 -1.27 -14.86
N ASN A 335 4.03 -0.53 -13.75
CA ASN A 335 2.79 0.11 -13.33
C ASN A 335 1.58 -0.82 -13.36
N ILE A 336 1.72 -2.01 -12.82
CA ILE A 336 0.63 -2.99 -12.66
C ILE A 336 0.36 -3.29 -11.20
N ASP A 337 -0.79 -3.86 -10.90
CA ASP A 337 -1.17 -4.21 -9.54
C ASP A 337 -0.29 -5.38 -9.01
N PRO A 338 0.38 -5.23 -7.85
CA PRO A 338 1.27 -6.26 -7.32
C PRO A 338 0.55 -7.52 -6.88
N LEU A 339 -0.69 -7.43 -6.33
CA LEU A 339 -1.43 -8.61 -5.91
C LEU A 339 -1.99 -9.39 -7.11
N TYR A 340 -2.32 -8.69 -8.20
CA TYR A 340 -2.60 -9.35 -9.48
C TYR A 340 -1.38 -10.16 -9.95
N LEU A 341 -0.18 -9.53 -9.98
CA LEU A 341 1.03 -10.22 -10.44
C LEU A 341 1.36 -11.45 -9.58
N VAL A 342 1.18 -11.35 -8.27
CA VAL A 342 1.33 -12.48 -7.33
C VAL A 342 0.31 -13.56 -7.63
N ALA A 343 -0.98 -13.20 -7.73
CA ALA A 343 -2.06 -14.17 -7.95
C ALA A 343 -1.88 -14.93 -9.28
N GLN A 344 -1.53 -14.20 -10.34
CA GLN A 344 -1.22 -14.78 -11.63
C GLN A 344 -0.05 -15.75 -11.53
N CYS A 345 1.03 -15.37 -10.89
CA CYS A 345 2.21 -16.21 -10.72
C CYS A 345 1.92 -17.48 -9.90
N LEU A 346 1.17 -17.35 -8.80
CA LEU A 346 0.74 -18.50 -8.00
C LEU A 346 -0.10 -19.48 -8.82
N HIS A 347 -1.00 -18.98 -9.64
CA HIS A 347 -1.85 -19.79 -10.51
C HIS A 347 -1.02 -20.55 -11.57
N GLU A 348 -0.20 -19.83 -12.34
CA GLU A 348 0.60 -20.38 -13.43
C GLU A 348 1.66 -21.39 -12.96
N THR A 349 2.20 -21.19 -11.76
CA THR A 349 3.29 -22.02 -11.24
C THR A 349 2.83 -23.16 -10.34
N GLY A 350 1.51 -23.30 -10.09
CA GLY A 350 1.01 -24.21 -9.07
C GLY A 350 1.68 -23.90 -7.71
N ASN A 351 1.58 -22.67 -7.25
CA ASN A 351 2.23 -22.18 -6.03
C ASN A 351 3.76 -22.29 -6.03
N GLY A 352 4.42 -21.99 -7.16
CA GLY A 352 5.87 -21.99 -7.28
C GLY A 352 6.51 -23.37 -7.38
N THR A 353 5.74 -24.39 -7.77
CA THR A 353 6.21 -25.79 -7.78
C THR A 353 6.37 -26.40 -9.19
N SER A 354 5.93 -25.71 -10.26
CA SER A 354 6.07 -26.23 -11.62
C SER A 354 7.54 -26.39 -12.04
N LYS A 355 7.81 -27.29 -12.98
CA LYS A 355 9.17 -27.61 -13.43
C LYS A 355 9.92 -26.37 -13.95
N LEU A 356 9.28 -25.57 -14.78
CA LEU A 356 9.86 -24.33 -15.32
C LEU A 356 10.07 -23.26 -14.26
N ALA A 357 9.20 -23.20 -13.23
CA ALA A 357 9.34 -22.27 -12.14
C ALA A 357 10.49 -22.63 -11.18
N LYS A 358 10.71 -23.92 -10.91
CA LYS A 358 11.79 -24.40 -10.04
C LYS A 358 13.19 -24.14 -10.59
N GLY A 359 13.29 -23.77 -11.85
CA GLY A 359 14.52 -23.60 -12.57
C GLY A 359 14.97 -24.89 -13.28
N VAL A 360 15.46 -24.70 -14.48
CA VAL A 360 15.97 -25.77 -15.33
C VAL A 360 17.38 -25.40 -15.73
N THR A 361 18.36 -26.25 -15.39
CA THR A 361 19.74 -26.09 -15.88
C THR A 361 19.83 -26.63 -17.29
N ILE A 362 20.22 -25.78 -18.22
CA ILE A 362 20.37 -26.09 -19.66
C ILE A 362 21.82 -25.94 -20.09
N THR A 363 22.21 -26.74 -21.08
CA THR A 363 23.53 -26.70 -21.74
C THR A 363 23.42 -26.25 -23.18
N GLU A 364 22.19 -26.14 -23.70
CA GLU A 364 21.88 -25.74 -25.06
C GLU A 364 20.51 -25.07 -25.14
N ILE A 365 20.26 -24.35 -26.24
CA ILE A 365 18.98 -23.69 -26.56
C ILE A 365 18.54 -24.04 -27.95
N ALA A 366 17.23 -23.97 -28.22
CA ALA A 366 16.69 -24.21 -29.55
C ALA A 366 16.99 -23.05 -30.51
N ASP A 367 17.46 -23.34 -31.70
CA ASP A 367 17.44 -22.43 -32.84
C ASP A 367 16.07 -22.47 -33.52
N GLU A 368 15.18 -21.57 -33.11
CA GLU A 368 13.80 -21.54 -33.60
C GLU A 368 13.70 -21.25 -35.11
N ASN A 369 14.77 -20.77 -35.76
CA ASN A 369 14.86 -20.53 -37.18
C ASN A 369 15.25 -21.82 -37.96
N ARG A 370 15.62 -22.88 -37.26
CA ARG A 370 16.05 -24.16 -37.84
C ARG A 370 15.24 -25.32 -37.30
N PRO A 371 13.91 -25.37 -37.61
CA PRO A 371 13.03 -26.47 -37.22
C PRO A 371 13.40 -27.78 -37.94
N ILE A 372 13.17 -28.88 -37.24
CA ILE A 372 13.36 -30.24 -37.76
C ILE A 372 11.98 -30.87 -37.94
N TYR A 373 11.72 -31.37 -39.17
CA TYR A 373 10.48 -32.04 -39.52
C TYR A 373 10.73 -33.52 -39.83
N ASN A 374 9.78 -34.39 -39.50
CA ASN A 374 9.80 -35.77 -39.89
C ASN A 374 9.32 -35.95 -41.35
N GLY A 375 9.35 -37.21 -41.89
CA GLY A 375 8.91 -37.52 -43.24
C GLY A 375 7.43 -37.22 -43.55
N ASN A 376 6.61 -36.98 -42.51
CA ASN A 376 5.20 -36.58 -42.62
C ASN A 376 4.99 -35.07 -42.50
N GLY A 377 6.05 -34.26 -42.49
CA GLY A 377 5.99 -32.81 -42.36
C GLY A 377 5.62 -32.31 -40.95
N GLN A 378 5.69 -33.15 -39.92
CA GLN A 378 5.39 -32.76 -38.55
C GLN A 378 6.66 -32.27 -37.86
N LEU A 379 6.56 -31.17 -37.11
CA LEU A 379 7.65 -30.61 -36.31
C LEU A 379 8.02 -31.59 -35.19
N VAL A 380 9.26 -32.06 -35.15
CA VAL A 380 9.78 -33.02 -34.17
C VAL A 380 10.88 -32.46 -33.29
N GLY A 381 11.45 -31.29 -33.63
CA GLY A 381 12.52 -30.65 -32.86
C GLY A 381 13.04 -29.37 -33.50
N TYR A 382 14.13 -28.90 -32.99
CA TYR A 382 14.92 -27.78 -33.49
C TYR A 382 16.40 -28.17 -33.47
N HIS A 383 17.22 -27.57 -34.33
CA HIS A 383 18.66 -27.59 -34.14
C HIS A 383 19.00 -26.91 -32.82
N MET A 384 19.91 -27.53 -32.08
CA MET A 384 20.30 -26.98 -30.76
C MET A 384 21.63 -26.21 -30.86
N ILE A 385 21.71 -25.09 -30.16
CA ILE A 385 22.89 -24.24 -30.04
C ILE A 385 23.50 -24.50 -28.67
N PRO A 386 24.73 -25.04 -28.57
CA PRO A 386 25.38 -25.32 -27.30
C PRO A 386 25.76 -24.01 -26.59
N LEU A 387 25.66 -23.97 -25.27
CA LEU A 387 26.10 -22.88 -24.42
C LEU A 387 27.55 -23.09 -23.98
N SER A 388 28.30 -22.03 -23.74
CA SER A 388 29.67 -22.08 -23.23
C SER A 388 29.80 -22.71 -21.85
N LYS A 389 28.73 -22.64 -21.05
CA LYS A 389 28.61 -23.25 -19.71
C LYS A 389 27.15 -23.53 -19.39
N PRO A 390 26.86 -24.49 -18.49
CA PRO A 390 25.50 -24.71 -18.00
C PRO A 390 24.93 -23.43 -17.35
N VAL A 391 23.63 -23.16 -17.62
CA VAL A 391 22.90 -22.00 -17.08
C VAL A 391 21.56 -22.47 -16.52
N THR A 392 21.22 -22.07 -15.30
CA THR A 392 19.86 -22.30 -14.77
C THR A 392 18.97 -21.13 -15.13
N VAL A 393 17.82 -21.43 -15.70
CA VAL A 393 16.79 -20.46 -16.13
C VAL A 393 15.46 -20.76 -15.47
N TYR A 394 14.66 -19.71 -15.27
CA TYR A 394 13.35 -19.75 -14.60
C TYR A 394 12.29 -19.18 -15.53
N ASN A 395 11.14 -19.84 -15.66
CA ASN A 395 10.03 -19.31 -16.44
C ASN A 395 8.72 -19.52 -15.66
N LEU A 396 8.28 -18.45 -15.02
CA LEU A 396 7.16 -18.50 -14.07
C LEU A 396 5.79 -18.60 -14.75
N PHE A 397 5.64 -18.06 -15.96
CA PHE A 397 4.35 -18.02 -16.68
C PHE A 397 4.33 -18.97 -17.89
N GLY A 398 5.35 -19.79 -18.05
CA GLY A 398 5.44 -20.66 -19.22
C GLY A 398 5.50 -19.91 -20.54
N ILE A 399 5.96 -18.65 -20.54
CA ILE A 399 5.99 -17.80 -21.72
C ILE A 399 6.91 -18.41 -22.77
N GLY A 400 6.44 -18.48 -24.03
CA GLY A 400 7.16 -19.10 -25.12
C GLY A 400 7.07 -20.64 -25.15
N ALA A 401 6.63 -21.27 -24.06
CA ALA A 401 6.37 -22.71 -24.06
C ALA A 401 5.18 -23.02 -25.00
N LYS A 402 5.32 -24.02 -25.82
CA LYS A 402 4.26 -24.54 -26.74
C LYS A 402 3.93 -25.94 -26.31
N ASP A 403 2.67 -26.32 -26.45
CA ASP A 403 2.19 -27.64 -26.02
C ASP A 403 3.02 -28.78 -26.62
N ASN A 404 3.22 -29.79 -25.82
CA ASN A 404 3.85 -31.03 -26.23
C ASN A 404 2.95 -31.75 -27.24
N SER A 405 3.57 -32.50 -28.14
CA SER A 405 2.87 -33.43 -29.03
C SER A 405 3.48 -34.83 -28.90
N SER A 406 2.80 -35.82 -29.41
CA SER A 406 3.30 -37.22 -29.43
C SER A 406 4.64 -37.35 -30.17
N VAL A 407 4.87 -36.51 -31.18
CA VAL A 407 6.10 -36.49 -31.97
C VAL A 407 7.15 -35.51 -31.44
N PHE A 408 6.78 -34.60 -30.53
CA PHE A 408 7.69 -33.66 -29.86
C PHE A 408 7.31 -33.51 -28.37
N PRO A 409 7.60 -34.52 -27.51
CA PRO A 409 7.08 -34.58 -26.15
C PRO A 409 7.72 -33.58 -25.16
N ASN A 410 8.88 -33.01 -25.51
CA ASN A 410 9.58 -32.02 -24.64
C ASN A 410 9.52 -30.60 -25.21
N ARG A 411 8.61 -30.32 -26.13
CA ARG A 411 8.52 -29.02 -26.81
C ARG A 411 8.33 -27.87 -25.87
N ALA A 412 7.40 -27.99 -24.91
CA ALA A 412 7.13 -26.94 -23.92
C ALA A 412 8.37 -26.61 -23.08
N LEU A 413 9.10 -27.64 -22.65
CA LEU A 413 10.30 -27.47 -21.85
C LEU A 413 11.41 -26.77 -22.64
N ILE A 414 11.72 -27.29 -23.85
CA ILE A 414 12.79 -26.76 -24.70
C ILE A 414 12.53 -25.29 -25.07
N LEU A 415 11.33 -24.98 -25.55
CA LEU A 415 10.98 -23.63 -25.96
C LEU A 415 10.86 -22.68 -24.76
N GLY A 416 10.25 -23.13 -23.67
CA GLY A 416 10.11 -22.32 -22.46
C GLY A 416 11.46 -21.97 -21.80
N THR A 417 12.45 -22.89 -21.83
CA THR A 417 13.80 -22.64 -21.33
C THR A 417 14.62 -21.78 -22.30
N THR A 418 14.49 -22.00 -23.59
CA THR A 418 15.11 -21.16 -24.63
C THR A 418 14.63 -19.72 -24.52
N TYR A 419 13.32 -19.51 -24.39
CA TYR A 419 12.74 -18.19 -24.20
C TYR A 419 13.29 -17.50 -22.95
N ALA A 420 13.32 -18.20 -21.82
CA ALA A 420 13.85 -17.68 -20.56
C ALA A 420 15.34 -17.30 -20.65
N TYR A 421 16.15 -18.15 -21.31
CA TYR A 421 17.56 -17.88 -21.53
C TYR A 421 17.77 -16.60 -22.36
N ASN A 422 17.08 -16.49 -23.49
CA ASN A 422 17.18 -15.34 -24.40
C ASN A 422 16.74 -14.02 -23.75
N ARG A 423 15.95 -14.10 -22.67
CA ARG A 423 15.50 -12.95 -21.87
C ARG A 423 16.31 -12.70 -20.61
N GLY A 424 17.34 -13.53 -20.34
CA GLY A 424 18.18 -13.40 -19.15
C GLY A 424 17.47 -13.73 -17.84
N TRP A 425 16.45 -14.61 -17.87
CA TRP A 425 15.71 -15.02 -16.67
C TRP A 425 16.49 -16.09 -15.89
N THR A 426 17.66 -15.70 -15.40
CA THR A 426 18.61 -16.57 -14.68
C THR A 426 18.50 -16.47 -13.16
N SER A 427 17.54 -15.70 -12.64
CA SER A 427 17.14 -15.66 -11.24
C SER A 427 15.62 -15.58 -11.14
N ILE A 428 15.06 -15.88 -9.98
CA ILE A 428 13.61 -15.76 -9.70
C ILE A 428 13.15 -14.30 -9.88
N GLU A 429 13.93 -13.34 -9.39
CA GLU A 429 13.61 -11.91 -9.52
C GLU A 429 13.56 -11.48 -10.99
N ASN A 430 14.52 -11.92 -11.81
CA ASN A 430 14.51 -11.63 -13.24
C ASN A 430 13.31 -12.27 -13.95
N ALA A 431 12.92 -13.48 -13.54
CA ALA A 431 11.74 -14.15 -14.08
C ALA A 431 10.44 -13.45 -13.67
N ILE A 432 10.31 -12.98 -12.41
CA ILE A 432 9.19 -12.16 -11.94
C ILE A 432 9.11 -10.85 -12.73
N LYS A 433 10.24 -10.16 -12.91
CA LYS A 433 10.31 -8.92 -13.69
C LYS A 433 9.89 -9.15 -15.15
N GLY A 434 10.40 -10.22 -15.77
CA GLY A 434 10.05 -10.57 -17.14
C GLY A 434 8.60 -10.97 -17.32
N ALA A 435 8.01 -11.66 -16.34
CA ALA A 435 6.58 -11.96 -16.30
C ALA A 435 5.73 -10.69 -16.22
N ALA A 436 6.10 -9.72 -15.33
CA ALA A 436 5.44 -8.44 -15.22
C ALA A 436 5.52 -7.63 -16.52
N GLU A 437 6.70 -7.59 -17.15
CA GLU A 437 6.91 -6.96 -18.46
C GLU A 437 5.98 -7.55 -19.53
N PHE A 438 5.93 -8.88 -19.61
CA PHE A 438 5.12 -9.59 -20.60
C PHE A 438 3.63 -9.26 -20.47
N VAL A 439 3.05 -9.37 -19.28
CA VAL A 439 1.62 -9.09 -19.08
C VAL A 439 1.31 -7.61 -19.24
N SER A 440 2.22 -6.72 -18.83
CA SER A 440 2.07 -5.29 -19.01
C SER A 440 1.98 -4.91 -20.49
N LEU A 441 2.98 -5.27 -21.27
CA LEU A 441 3.11 -4.83 -22.67
C LEU A 441 2.12 -5.53 -23.61
N ASN A 442 1.82 -6.81 -23.35
CA ASN A 442 0.96 -7.57 -24.28
C ASN A 442 -0.53 -7.47 -23.95
N TYR A 443 -0.89 -7.17 -22.69
CA TYR A 443 -2.29 -7.15 -22.24
C TYR A 443 -2.66 -5.84 -21.58
N VAL A 444 -2.13 -5.57 -20.38
CA VAL A 444 -2.62 -4.53 -19.47
C VAL A 444 -2.46 -3.11 -20.03
N HIS A 445 -1.28 -2.79 -20.54
CA HIS A 445 -0.95 -1.50 -21.15
C HIS A 445 -0.83 -1.56 -22.69
N SER A 446 -1.30 -2.64 -23.29
CA SER A 446 -1.31 -2.76 -24.75
C SER A 446 -2.19 -1.69 -25.36
N SER A 447 -1.63 -0.79 -26.16
CA SER A 447 -2.38 0.25 -26.88
C SER A 447 -3.41 -0.33 -27.85
N ARG A 448 -3.17 -1.55 -28.34
CA ARG A 448 -4.08 -2.25 -29.27
C ARG A 448 -5.24 -2.94 -28.57
N TYR A 449 -5.00 -3.53 -27.40
CA TYR A 449 -5.96 -4.41 -26.75
C TYR A 449 -6.55 -3.84 -25.45
N GLY A 450 -5.77 -3.08 -24.66
CA GLY A 450 -6.24 -2.39 -23.46
C GLY A 450 -6.91 -3.28 -22.41
N GLN A 451 -6.38 -4.50 -22.21
CA GLN A 451 -6.96 -5.52 -21.34
C GLN A 451 -6.58 -5.29 -19.87
N ASN A 452 -7.03 -4.18 -19.32
CA ASN A 452 -6.61 -3.63 -18.05
C ASN A 452 -7.41 -4.12 -16.82
N THR A 453 -8.18 -5.20 -16.97
CA THR A 453 -8.83 -5.95 -15.89
C THR A 453 -8.66 -7.45 -16.16
N LEU A 454 -8.75 -8.30 -15.13
CA LEU A 454 -8.75 -9.75 -15.31
C LEU A 454 -9.85 -10.21 -16.25
N TYR A 455 -11.03 -9.58 -16.13
CA TYR A 455 -12.13 -9.88 -17.02
C TYR A 455 -11.78 -9.62 -18.49
N LYS A 456 -11.19 -8.47 -18.81
CA LYS A 456 -10.78 -8.13 -20.18
C LYS A 456 -9.62 -8.99 -20.70
N MET A 457 -8.71 -9.42 -19.82
CA MET A 457 -7.65 -10.37 -20.18
C MET A 457 -8.21 -11.70 -20.66
N ARG A 458 -9.32 -12.14 -20.05
CA ARG A 458 -10.02 -13.37 -20.49
C ARG A 458 -11.02 -13.10 -21.60
N TYR A 459 -11.75 -12.02 -21.54
CA TYR A 459 -12.84 -11.67 -22.44
C TYR A 459 -12.51 -10.34 -23.12
N ASN A 460 -11.82 -10.43 -24.26
CA ASN A 460 -11.38 -9.25 -24.99
C ASN A 460 -12.58 -8.41 -25.43
N GLN A 461 -12.56 -7.14 -25.07
CA GLN A 461 -13.59 -6.16 -25.46
C GLN A 461 -13.65 -5.88 -26.96
N ASN A 462 -12.54 -6.10 -27.66
CA ASN A 462 -12.46 -5.95 -29.10
C ASN A 462 -12.89 -7.25 -29.76
N VAL A 463 -14.14 -7.32 -30.19
CA VAL A 463 -14.73 -8.52 -30.82
C VAL A 463 -14.06 -8.91 -32.13
N SER A 464 -13.42 -7.96 -32.84
CA SER A 464 -12.64 -8.24 -34.06
C SER A 464 -11.32 -8.95 -33.76
N ASN A 465 -10.82 -8.83 -32.52
CA ASN A 465 -9.62 -9.49 -32.04
C ASN A 465 -9.91 -10.42 -30.85
N ILE A 466 -11.07 -11.05 -30.86
CA ILE A 466 -11.58 -11.89 -29.75
C ILE A 466 -10.61 -13.02 -29.38
N TRP A 467 -9.79 -13.46 -30.31
CA TRP A 467 -8.77 -14.48 -30.12
C TRP A 467 -7.62 -14.04 -29.18
N HIS A 468 -7.43 -12.73 -28.99
CA HIS A 468 -6.38 -12.22 -28.11
C HIS A 468 -6.85 -12.29 -26.65
N GLN A 469 -6.64 -13.42 -26.02
CA GLN A 469 -7.04 -13.75 -24.65
C GLN A 469 -5.86 -14.37 -23.94
N TYR A 470 -5.71 -14.08 -22.63
CA TYR A 470 -4.64 -14.66 -21.84
C TYR A 470 -4.83 -16.16 -21.62
N ALA A 471 -6.07 -16.59 -21.44
CA ALA A 471 -6.44 -17.99 -21.23
C ALA A 471 -7.73 -18.33 -21.99
N THR A 472 -7.98 -19.63 -22.21
CA THR A 472 -9.19 -20.14 -22.89
C THR A 472 -10.26 -20.64 -21.93
N THR A 473 -9.90 -20.98 -20.66
CA THR A 473 -10.86 -21.47 -19.65
C THR A 473 -11.83 -20.36 -19.20
N PRO A 474 -13.15 -20.61 -19.18
CA PRO A 474 -14.13 -19.57 -18.82
C PRO A 474 -13.90 -18.92 -17.44
N TRP A 475 -13.46 -19.69 -16.45
CA TRP A 475 -13.28 -19.25 -15.07
C TRP A 475 -11.93 -18.59 -14.77
N TYR A 476 -11.07 -18.36 -15.74
CA TYR A 476 -9.74 -17.76 -15.53
C TYR A 476 -9.80 -16.47 -14.68
N ALA A 477 -10.63 -15.51 -15.09
CA ALA A 477 -10.69 -14.21 -14.40
C ALA A 477 -11.15 -14.33 -12.95
N SER A 478 -12.16 -15.17 -12.68
CA SER A 478 -12.64 -15.42 -11.31
C SER A 478 -11.61 -16.16 -10.47
N SER A 479 -10.91 -17.16 -11.04
CA SER A 479 -9.88 -17.89 -10.29
C SER A 479 -8.71 -17.02 -9.84
N ILE A 480 -8.24 -16.11 -10.70
CA ILE A 480 -7.18 -15.16 -10.31
C ILE A 480 -7.73 -14.16 -9.27
N ALA A 481 -8.96 -13.66 -9.46
CA ALA A 481 -9.61 -12.77 -8.51
C ALA A 481 -9.80 -13.42 -7.13
N ASP A 482 -10.10 -14.71 -7.05
CA ASP A 482 -10.22 -15.45 -5.79
C ASP A 482 -8.87 -15.56 -5.07
N ILE A 483 -7.79 -15.78 -5.81
CA ILE A 483 -6.43 -15.71 -5.22
C ILE A 483 -6.14 -14.30 -4.73
N MET A 484 -6.40 -13.24 -5.54
CA MET A 484 -6.23 -11.85 -5.11
C MET A 484 -6.99 -11.55 -3.82
N SER A 485 -8.23 -12.01 -3.70
CA SER A 485 -9.07 -11.82 -2.50
C SER A 485 -8.40 -12.34 -1.23
N SER A 486 -7.64 -13.43 -1.33
CA SER A 486 -6.93 -13.99 -0.18
C SER A 486 -5.72 -13.16 0.27
N TYR A 487 -5.34 -12.13 -0.49
CA TYR A 487 -4.24 -11.19 -0.21
C TYR A 487 -4.71 -9.74 -0.09
N GLN A 488 -6.00 -9.44 -0.29
CA GLN A 488 -6.49 -8.06 -0.45
C GLN A 488 -6.28 -7.17 0.79
N ASP A 489 -6.24 -7.75 1.98
CA ASP A 489 -5.93 -7.07 3.25
C ASP A 489 -4.48 -6.57 3.33
N LEU A 490 -3.62 -6.95 2.38
CA LEU A 490 -2.26 -6.44 2.27
C LEU A 490 -2.17 -5.10 1.53
N TYR A 491 -3.23 -4.63 0.86
CA TYR A 491 -3.22 -3.28 0.30
C TYR A 491 -3.10 -2.24 1.41
N LEU A 492 -2.30 -1.21 1.16
CA LEU A 492 -2.05 -0.11 2.09
C LEU A 492 -2.80 1.17 1.69
N GLU A 493 -3.61 1.12 0.63
CA GLU A 493 -4.38 2.24 0.11
C GLU A 493 -5.76 1.80 -0.39
N ASN A 494 -6.73 2.72 -0.35
CA ASN A 494 -8.13 2.48 -0.74
C ASN A 494 -8.46 3.00 -2.16
N ASN A 495 -7.47 3.22 -2.99
CA ASN A 495 -7.65 3.78 -4.33
C ASN A 495 -8.00 2.70 -5.37
N PHE A 496 -9.18 2.10 -5.22
CA PHE A 496 -9.66 1.07 -6.12
C PHE A 496 -10.55 1.67 -7.21
N THR A 497 -10.22 1.38 -8.46
CA THR A 497 -11.03 1.74 -9.63
C THR A 497 -11.42 0.47 -10.37
N PHE A 498 -12.69 0.37 -10.74
CA PHE A 498 -13.25 -0.80 -11.44
C PHE A 498 -13.69 -0.40 -12.85
N ASP A 499 -13.71 -1.39 -13.73
CA ASP A 499 -14.22 -1.23 -15.09
C ASP A 499 -15.06 -2.46 -15.45
N VAL A 500 -16.37 -2.25 -15.54
CA VAL A 500 -17.37 -3.32 -15.71
C VAL A 500 -17.81 -3.40 -17.17
N PRO A 501 -17.88 -4.58 -17.77
CA PRO A 501 -18.35 -4.75 -19.13
C PRO A 501 -19.86 -4.43 -19.24
N VAL A 502 -20.24 -3.79 -20.32
CA VAL A 502 -21.63 -3.56 -20.71
C VAL A 502 -21.86 -4.13 -22.09
N PHE A 503 -22.91 -4.88 -22.24
CA PHE A 503 -23.36 -5.47 -23.50
C PHE A 503 -24.55 -4.69 -24.06
N ALA A 504 -24.71 -4.66 -25.39
CA ALA A 504 -25.87 -4.10 -26.01
C ALA A 504 -27.16 -4.86 -25.62
N GLU A 505 -28.29 -4.19 -25.68
CA GLU A 505 -29.61 -4.80 -25.44
C GLU A 505 -29.97 -5.86 -26.51
#